data_da55713294dac05ec404b783cc1b0827
#
_entry.id   da55713294dac05ec404b783cc1b0827
#
_cell.length_a   1.000
_cell.length_b   1.000
_cell.length_c   1.000
_cell.angle_alpha   90.00
_cell.angle_beta   90.00
_cell.angle_gamma   90.00
#
_symmetry.space_group_name_H-M   'P 1'
#
loop_
_entity.id
_entity.type
_entity.pdbx_description
1 polymer ?
#
loop_
_entity_poly.entity_id
_entity_poly.type
_entity_poly.pdbx_seq_one_letter_code
_entity_poly.pdbx_strand_id
1 'polypeptide(L)'
;MPEVASPTEVFHRLVDAVADRRQAEIVDECYAEDVVVEHPFMVPEPTTTKGRELLRERMLNLKKLPITMEIAEVVVHQTTDPEVIVGEFESHITSKLTGKRITTRNILVLRVRHGVIVSSRDFHNHALLAEFIGAPPQQH
;
A
#
# COMPACT_ATOMS: atom_id res chain seq x y z
N MET A 1 -25.83 15.62 -6.61
CA MET A 1 -24.36 15.60 -6.75
C MET A 1 -23.81 14.47 -5.95
N PRO A 2 -23.10 13.55 -6.57
CA PRO A 2 -22.42 12.55 -5.78
C PRO A 2 -21.33 13.21 -4.94
N GLU A 3 -21.23 12.76 -3.71
CA GLU A 3 -20.19 13.27 -2.84
C GLU A 3 -18.86 12.65 -3.22
N VAL A 4 -17.83 13.47 -3.12
CA VAL A 4 -16.46 13.03 -3.35
C VAL A 4 -15.99 12.34 -2.06
N ALA A 5 -15.31 11.22 -2.19
CA ALA A 5 -14.80 10.49 -1.04
C ALA A 5 -13.76 11.33 -0.29
N SER A 6 -13.83 11.31 1.02
CA SER A 6 -12.86 11.99 1.87
C SER A 6 -11.53 11.23 1.88
N PRO A 7 -10.42 11.87 2.27
CA PRO A 7 -9.15 11.15 2.43
C PRO A 7 -9.26 9.93 3.35
N THR A 8 -9.99 10.04 4.45
CA THR A 8 -10.19 8.92 5.38
C THR A 8 -10.93 7.76 4.69
N GLU A 9 -11.97 8.08 3.93
CA GLU A 9 -12.72 7.05 3.20
C GLU A 9 -11.86 6.35 2.16
N VAL A 10 -11.04 7.12 1.45
CA VAL A 10 -10.14 6.54 0.44
C VAL A 10 -9.13 5.61 1.11
N PHE A 11 -8.58 6.02 2.26
CA PHE A 11 -7.66 5.18 3.01
C PHE A 11 -8.31 3.85 3.42
N HIS A 12 -9.54 3.89 3.93
CA HIS A 12 -10.23 2.67 4.32
C HIS A 12 -10.51 1.74 3.13
N ARG A 13 -10.85 2.30 1.97
CA ARG A 13 -11.02 1.50 0.76
C ARG A 13 -9.72 0.82 0.37
N LEU A 14 -8.61 1.54 0.49
CA LEU A 14 -7.30 0.99 0.18
C LEU A 14 -6.94 -0.15 1.13
N VAL A 15 -7.13 0.05 2.43
CA VAL A 15 -6.83 -0.97 3.43
C VAL A 15 -7.69 -2.23 3.22
N ASP A 16 -8.96 -2.05 2.92
CA ASP A 16 -9.85 -3.18 2.63
C ASP A 16 -9.35 -3.97 1.41
N ALA A 17 -8.90 -3.26 0.39
CA ALA A 17 -8.37 -3.91 -0.81
C ALA A 17 -7.07 -4.66 -0.51
N VAL A 18 -6.22 -4.10 0.37
CA VAL A 18 -4.98 -4.76 0.80
C VAL A 18 -5.32 -6.07 1.52
N ALA A 19 -6.30 -6.02 2.44
CA ALA A 19 -6.71 -7.21 3.19
C ALA A 19 -7.22 -8.31 2.26
N ASP A 20 -7.98 -7.93 1.23
CA ASP A 20 -8.57 -8.88 0.29
C ASP A 20 -7.63 -9.20 -0.88
N ARG A 21 -6.45 -8.64 -0.90
CA ARG A 21 -5.49 -8.81 -1.98
C ARG A 21 -6.03 -8.34 -3.34
N ARG A 22 -6.79 -7.24 -3.33
CA ARG A 22 -7.44 -6.67 -4.52
C ARG A 22 -6.91 -5.30 -4.89
N GLN A 23 -5.67 -4.99 -4.52
CA GLN A 23 -5.10 -3.66 -4.76
C GLN A 23 -5.16 -3.25 -6.24
N ALA A 24 -4.88 -4.17 -7.15
CA ALA A 24 -4.90 -3.85 -8.57
C ALA A 24 -6.30 -3.46 -9.06
N GLU A 25 -7.35 -4.00 -8.43
CA GLU A 25 -8.72 -3.76 -8.86
C GLU A 25 -9.22 -2.36 -8.52
N ILE A 26 -8.65 -1.73 -7.48
CA ILE A 26 -9.13 -0.42 -7.02
C ILE A 26 -8.28 0.73 -7.55
N VAL A 27 -7.32 0.44 -8.43
CA VAL A 27 -6.38 1.47 -8.90
C VAL A 27 -7.10 2.60 -9.62
N ASP A 28 -8.02 2.29 -10.54
CA ASP A 28 -8.74 3.32 -11.29
C ASP A 28 -9.66 4.14 -10.40
N GLU A 29 -10.19 3.53 -9.35
CA GLU A 29 -11.13 4.19 -8.45
C GLU A 29 -10.42 5.07 -7.43
N CYS A 30 -9.28 4.63 -6.92
CA CYS A 30 -8.64 5.27 -5.78
C CYS A 30 -7.43 6.14 -6.11
N TYR A 31 -6.86 6.02 -7.30
CA TYR A 31 -5.63 6.73 -7.65
C TYR A 31 -5.80 7.61 -8.88
N ALA A 32 -5.18 8.79 -8.84
CA ALA A 32 -5.14 9.69 -9.99
C ALA A 32 -4.30 9.08 -11.11
N GLU A 33 -4.58 9.48 -12.33
CA GLU A 33 -3.86 8.97 -13.51
C GLU A 33 -2.35 9.23 -13.41
N ASP A 34 -1.98 10.40 -12.89
CA ASP A 34 -0.58 10.82 -12.75
C ASP A 34 -0.06 10.68 -11.32
N VAL A 35 -0.60 9.75 -10.55
CA VAL A 35 -0.22 9.52 -9.15
C VAL A 35 1.28 9.27 -9.02
N VAL A 36 1.84 9.70 -7.90
CA VAL A 36 3.23 9.41 -7.55
C VAL A 36 3.23 8.67 -6.21
N VAL A 37 3.77 7.46 -6.22
CA VAL A 37 3.87 6.63 -5.01
C VAL A 37 5.34 6.40 -4.69
N GLU A 38 5.78 6.83 -3.51
CA GLU A 38 7.15 6.66 -3.07
C GLU A 38 7.22 5.56 -2.02
N HIS A 39 8.27 4.77 -2.11
CA HIS A 39 8.61 3.77 -1.10
C HIS A 39 9.97 4.13 -0.53
N PRO A 40 10.02 5.04 0.47
CA PRO A 40 11.29 5.59 0.97
C PRO A 40 12.22 4.55 1.59
N PHE A 41 11.65 3.46 2.11
CA PHE A 41 12.44 2.42 2.79
C PHE A 41 12.58 1.13 1.98
N MET A 42 12.27 1.21 0.68
CA MET A 42 12.44 0.05 -0.21
C MET A 42 13.89 -0.39 -0.23
N VAL A 43 14.12 -1.68 -0.29
CA VAL A 43 15.45 -2.28 -0.40
C VAL A 43 15.62 -2.86 -1.79
N PRO A 44 16.81 -2.74 -2.37
CA PRO A 44 18.05 -2.19 -1.84
C PRO A 44 18.13 -0.67 -1.77
N GLU A 45 17.17 0.03 -2.40
CA GLU A 45 17.15 1.49 -2.38
C GLU A 45 15.73 2.02 -2.55
N PRO A 46 15.46 3.26 -2.16
CA PRO A 46 14.15 3.85 -2.31
C PRO A 46 13.67 3.82 -3.76
N THR A 47 12.36 3.65 -3.94
CA THR A 47 11.76 3.62 -5.28
C THR A 47 10.61 4.62 -5.36
N THR A 48 10.32 5.04 -6.59
CA THR A 48 9.19 5.91 -6.89
C THR A 48 8.44 5.30 -8.08
N THR A 49 7.12 5.17 -7.94
CA THR A 49 6.25 4.72 -9.02
C THR A 49 5.47 5.91 -9.51
N LYS A 50 5.60 6.24 -10.78
CA LYS A 50 4.89 7.37 -11.40
C LYS A 50 3.86 6.86 -12.39
N GLY A 51 2.62 7.28 -12.18
CA GLY A 51 1.54 6.94 -13.07
C GLY A 51 0.76 5.71 -12.64
N ARG A 52 -0.54 5.77 -12.90
CA ARG A 52 -1.48 4.73 -12.49
C ARG A 52 -1.23 3.39 -13.19
N GLU A 53 -0.79 3.42 -14.45
CA GLU A 53 -0.54 2.18 -15.19
C GLU A 53 0.61 1.39 -14.61
N LEU A 54 1.71 2.06 -14.29
CA LEU A 54 2.86 1.39 -13.67
C LEU A 54 2.49 0.88 -12.27
N LEU A 55 1.69 1.66 -11.53
CA LEU A 55 1.23 1.25 -10.21
C LEU A 55 0.40 -0.03 -10.31
N ARG A 56 -0.51 -0.10 -11.28
CA ARG A 56 -1.34 -1.30 -11.49
C ARG A 56 -0.46 -2.51 -11.78
N GLU A 57 0.54 -2.36 -12.62
CA GLU A 57 1.45 -3.44 -12.96
C GLU A 57 2.16 -3.97 -11.71
N ARG A 58 2.63 -3.06 -10.86
CA ARG A 58 3.30 -3.44 -9.61
C ARG A 58 2.35 -4.15 -8.66
N MET A 59 1.11 -3.70 -8.58
CA MET A 59 0.11 -4.34 -7.72
C MET A 59 -0.28 -5.72 -8.24
N LEU A 60 -0.34 -5.90 -9.56
CA LEU A 60 -0.58 -7.22 -10.13
C LEU A 60 0.55 -8.19 -9.78
N ASN A 61 1.79 -7.69 -9.74
CA ASN A 61 2.92 -8.51 -9.34
C ASN A 61 2.84 -8.90 -7.86
N LEU A 62 2.40 -7.99 -7.00
CA LEU A 62 2.20 -8.30 -5.58
C LEU A 62 1.16 -9.40 -5.40
N LYS A 63 0.12 -9.41 -6.22
CA LYS A 63 -0.93 -10.41 -6.12
C LYS A 63 -0.43 -11.82 -6.39
N LYS A 64 0.69 -11.97 -7.10
CA LYS A 64 1.26 -13.27 -7.41
C LYS A 64 2.02 -13.90 -6.24
N LEU A 65 2.29 -13.13 -5.18
CA LEU A 65 3.02 -13.64 -4.05
C LEU A 65 2.19 -14.68 -3.30
N PRO A 66 2.81 -15.81 -2.89
CA PRO A 66 2.09 -16.90 -2.21
C PRO A 66 1.90 -16.60 -0.73
N ILE A 67 1.12 -15.58 -0.43
CA ILE A 67 0.85 -15.14 0.94
C ILE A 67 -0.63 -14.89 1.14
N THR A 68 -1.05 -14.96 2.41
CA THR A 68 -2.34 -14.43 2.84
C THR A 68 -2.07 -13.27 3.80
N MET A 69 -3.04 -12.40 3.94
CA MET A 69 -2.87 -11.20 4.76
C MET A 69 -4.12 -10.90 5.56
N GLU A 70 -3.91 -10.52 6.83
CA GLU A 70 -4.96 -9.98 7.68
C GLU A 70 -4.50 -8.60 8.14
N ILE A 71 -5.45 -7.68 8.25
CA ILE A 71 -5.15 -6.30 8.65
C ILE A 71 -5.79 -6.03 10.01
N ALA A 72 -5.06 -5.35 10.87
CA ALA A 72 -5.51 -4.99 12.20
C ALA A 72 -4.98 -3.61 12.58
N GLU A 73 -5.50 -3.09 13.70
CA GLU A 73 -5.01 -1.85 14.30
C GLU A 73 -4.97 -0.67 13.32
N VAL A 74 -6.06 -0.46 12.60
CA VAL A 74 -6.17 0.63 11.61
C VAL A 74 -6.43 1.95 12.34
N VAL A 75 -5.54 2.92 12.13
CA VAL A 75 -5.65 4.25 12.75
C VAL A 75 -5.44 5.31 11.68
N VAL A 76 -6.29 6.33 11.66
CA VAL A 76 -6.17 7.44 10.71
C VAL A 76 -5.95 8.72 11.49
N HIS A 77 -4.93 9.48 11.10
CA HIS A 77 -4.62 10.80 11.67
C HIS A 77 -4.91 11.86 10.62
N GLN A 78 -5.74 12.82 10.98
CA GLN A 78 -5.95 13.99 10.12
C GLN A 78 -4.83 14.97 10.39
N THR A 79 -4.42 15.72 9.37
CA THR A 79 -3.36 16.72 9.51
C THR A 79 -3.95 18.11 9.33
N THR A 80 -3.11 19.12 9.48
CA THR A 80 -3.52 20.51 9.26
C THR A 80 -3.84 20.79 7.81
N ASP A 81 -3.40 19.94 6.89
CA ASP A 81 -3.74 20.02 5.48
C ASP A 81 -4.92 19.07 5.22
N PRO A 82 -6.11 19.60 4.85
CA PRO A 82 -7.29 18.75 4.70
C PRO A 82 -7.17 17.68 3.59
N GLU A 83 -6.19 17.81 2.71
CA GLU A 83 -5.94 16.80 1.67
C GLU A 83 -5.04 15.67 2.15
N VAL A 84 -4.34 15.87 3.28
CA VAL A 84 -3.30 14.93 3.72
C VAL A 84 -3.73 14.21 4.99
N ILE A 85 -3.65 12.89 4.95
CA ILE A 85 -3.85 12.05 6.14
C ILE A 85 -2.65 11.14 6.31
N VAL A 86 -2.46 10.67 7.55
CA VAL A 86 -1.49 9.64 7.87
C VAL A 86 -2.28 8.43 8.37
N GLY A 87 -2.16 7.32 7.68
CA GLY A 87 -2.84 6.10 8.07
C GLY A 87 -1.84 5.05 8.52
N GLU A 88 -2.19 4.33 9.59
CA GLU A 88 -1.36 3.24 10.13
C GLU A 88 -2.18 1.97 10.16
N PHE A 89 -1.50 0.85 9.94
CA PHE A 89 -2.15 -0.44 10.14
C PHE A 89 -1.10 -1.53 10.32
N GLU A 90 -1.55 -2.63 10.91
CA GLU A 90 -0.73 -3.82 11.11
C GLU A 90 -1.10 -4.86 10.07
N SER A 91 -0.09 -5.48 9.47
CA SER A 91 -0.29 -6.59 8.53
C SER A 91 0.18 -7.89 9.19
N HIS A 92 -0.69 -8.88 9.21
CA HIS A 92 -0.35 -10.24 9.64
C HIS A 92 -0.27 -11.09 8.38
N ILE A 93 0.95 -11.44 8.01
CA ILE A 93 1.22 -12.09 6.72
C ILE A 93 1.63 -13.53 6.96
N THR A 94 0.98 -14.44 6.25
CA THR A 94 1.28 -15.88 6.33
C THR A 94 1.76 -16.35 4.97
N SER A 95 2.89 -17.06 4.95
CA SER A 95 3.40 -17.70 3.74
C SER A 95 2.59 -18.96 3.45
N LYS A 96 2.06 -19.08 2.24
CA LYS A 96 1.37 -20.29 1.81
C LYS A 96 2.34 -21.43 1.57
N LEU A 97 3.62 -21.14 1.39
CA LEU A 97 4.63 -22.15 1.11
C LEU A 97 5.17 -22.77 2.39
N THR A 98 5.37 -21.99 3.44
CA THR A 98 6.04 -22.46 4.66
C THR A 98 5.14 -22.47 5.89
N GLY A 99 4.02 -21.77 5.83
CA GLY A 99 3.15 -21.57 7.00
C GLY A 99 3.67 -20.57 8.00
N LYS A 100 4.84 -19.98 7.76
CA LYS A 100 5.40 -18.97 8.67
C LYS A 100 4.57 -17.70 8.62
N ARG A 101 4.55 -16.99 9.74
CA ARG A 101 3.81 -15.73 9.88
C ARG A 101 4.73 -14.64 10.39
N ILE A 102 4.50 -13.42 9.90
CA ILE A 102 5.13 -12.22 10.44
C ILE A 102 4.07 -11.15 10.65
N THR A 103 4.39 -10.21 11.52
CA THR A 103 3.58 -9.02 11.73
C THR A 103 4.43 -7.82 11.39
N THR A 104 3.92 -6.93 10.55
CA THR A 104 4.59 -5.68 10.21
C THR A 104 3.65 -4.52 10.47
N ARG A 105 4.23 -3.37 10.74
CA ARG A 105 3.45 -2.13 10.87
C ARG A 105 3.71 -1.26 9.65
N ASN A 106 2.67 -0.58 9.21
CA ASN A 106 2.72 0.20 7.99
C ASN A 106 2.19 1.60 8.24
N ILE A 107 2.81 2.58 7.59
CA ILE A 107 2.38 3.97 7.65
C ILE A 107 2.30 4.49 6.23
N LEU A 108 1.14 5.03 5.88
CA LEU A 108 0.95 5.66 4.57
C LEU A 108 0.64 7.13 4.79
N VAL A 109 1.35 8.00 4.08
CA VAL A 109 1.07 9.43 4.06
C VAL A 109 0.44 9.72 2.70
N LEU A 110 -0.86 9.98 2.70
CA LEU A 110 -1.63 10.13 1.46
C LEU A 110 -2.06 11.58 1.27
N ARG A 111 -1.89 12.07 0.04
CA ARG A 111 -2.55 13.30 -0.39
C ARG A 111 -3.71 12.88 -1.30
N VAL A 112 -4.92 13.25 -0.89
CA VAL A 112 -6.14 12.90 -1.62
C VAL A 112 -6.80 14.19 -2.10
N ARG A 113 -7.07 14.25 -3.38
CA ARG A 113 -7.70 15.43 -4.00
C ARG A 113 -8.81 14.94 -4.91
N HIS A 114 -9.98 15.53 -4.77
CA HIS A 114 -11.15 15.14 -5.55
C HIS A 114 -11.45 13.64 -5.47
N GLY A 115 -11.24 13.06 -4.28
CA GLY A 115 -11.60 11.67 -4.02
C GLY A 115 -10.60 10.64 -4.49
N VAL A 116 -9.44 11.06 -5.00
CA VAL A 116 -8.40 10.12 -5.46
C VAL A 116 -7.04 10.49 -4.88
N ILE A 117 -6.20 9.49 -4.71
CA ILE A 117 -4.84 9.68 -4.20
C ILE A 117 -3.98 10.27 -5.32
N VAL A 118 -3.43 11.46 -5.09
CA VAL A 118 -2.54 12.10 -6.06
C VAL A 118 -1.07 11.85 -5.71
N SER A 119 -0.77 11.60 -4.44
CA SER A 119 0.58 11.19 -4.03
C SER A 119 0.50 10.38 -2.76
N SER A 120 1.48 9.49 -2.59
CA SER A 120 1.56 8.63 -1.43
C SER A 120 3.02 8.39 -1.08
N ARG A 121 3.31 8.35 0.23
CA ARG A 121 4.58 7.85 0.72
C ARG A 121 4.25 6.66 1.60
N ASP A 122 4.71 5.48 1.19
CA ASP A 122 4.37 4.23 1.83
C ASP A 122 5.58 3.72 2.60
N PHE A 123 5.45 3.67 3.92
CA PHE A 123 6.52 3.22 4.80
C PHE A 123 6.19 1.81 5.27
N HIS A 124 6.95 0.86 4.79
CA HIS A 124 6.83 -0.55 5.16
C HIS A 124 8.19 -1.08 5.59
N ASN A 125 8.19 -2.18 6.33
CA ASN A 125 9.44 -2.85 6.66
C ASN A 125 9.84 -3.75 5.49
N HIS A 126 10.34 -3.14 4.43
CA HIS A 126 10.69 -3.86 3.19
C HIS A 126 11.78 -4.90 3.40
N ALA A 127 12.72 -4.62 4.30
CA ALA A 127 13.79 -5.57 4.57
C ALA A 127 13.24 -6.88 5.14
N LEU A 128 12.33 -6.77 6.11
CA LEU A 128 11.69 -7.94 6.71
C LEU A 128 10.81 -8.66 5.68
N LEU A 129 10.06 -7.91 4.87
CA LEU A 129 9.22 -8.49 3.85
C LEU A 129 10.02 -9.27 2.82
N ALA A 130 11.14 -8.71 2.35
CA ALA A 130 12.01 -9.36 1.38
C ALA A 130 12.57 -10.67 1.95
N GLU A 131 13.01 -10.65 3.19
CA GLU A 131 13.52 -11.83 3.87
C GLU A 131 12.43 -12.88 4.04
N PHE A 132 11.24 -12.46 4.46
CA PHE A 132 10.12 -13.35 4.70
C PHE A 132 9.65 -14.04 3.43
N ILE A 133 9.55 -13.29 2.34
CA ILE A 133 9.10 -13.84 1.06
C ILE A 133 10.17 -14.74 0.47
N GLY A 134 11.40 -14.66 0.98
CA GLY A 134 12.49 -15.43 0.45
C GLY A 134 12.93 -14.94 -0.90
N ALA A 135 12.68 -13.66 -1.19
CA ALA A 135 13.17 -13.06 -2.41
C ALA A 135 14.67 -13.17 -2.40
N PRO A 136 15.29 -13.82 -3.39
CA PRO A 136 16.74 -13.91 -3.40
C PRO A 136 17.30 -12.53 -3.49
N PRO A 137 18.23 -12.29 -2.69
CA PRO A 137 18.97 -11.09 -2.92
C PRO A 137 19.44 -11.21 -4.32
N GLN A 138 19.17 -10.83 -5.07
CA GLN A 138 19.52 -11.04 -6.14
C GLN A 138 20.51 -11.61 -6.39
N GLN A 139 20.51 -12.18 -6.54
CA GLN A 139 21.37 -12.81 -6.60
C GLN A 139 21.85 -12.76 -7.54
N HIS A 140 22.16 -12.51 -7.62
CA HIS A 140 22.71 -12.38 -8.11
C HIS A 140 22.83 -12.29 -8.82
#